data_95f80f60a01601901973f09d4a439e3b
#
_entry.id   95f80f60a01601901973f09d4a439e3b
#
_cell.length_a   1.000
_cell.length_b   1.000
_cell.length_c   1.000
_cell.angle_alpha   90.00
_cell.angle_beta   90.00
_cell.angle_gamma   90.00
#
_symmetry.space_group_name_H-M   'P 1'
#
loop_
_entity.id
_entity.type
_entity.pdbx_description
1 polymer ?
#
loop_
_entity_poly.entity_id
_entity_poly.type
_entity_poly.pdbx_seq_one_letter_code
_entity_poly.pdbx_strand_id
1 'polypeptide(L)'
;MIRCFSLTLLLTLAAAACLGGSASAAPISYTLPDETAAFKPGPNLEVVQNNCTACHSADYVSTQPRGPKFKQDFWQAEVTKMIKVYGAPIDDADVGKIVDYLAATY
;
A
#
# COMPACT_ATOMS: atom_id res chain seq x y z
N MET A 1 -54.51 -21.02 22.31
CA MET A 1 -53.34 -20.13 22.62
C MET A 1 -51.99 -20.86 22.75
N ILE A 2 -51.93 -22.14 23.06
CA ILE A 2 -50.68 -22.91 23.28
C ILE A 2 -49.89 -23.18 21.98
N ARG A 3 -50.54 -23.25 20.81
CA ARG A 3 -49.91 -23.58 19.51
C ARG A 3 -49.04 -22.45 18.93
N CYS A 4 -49.32 -21.19 19.21
CA CYS A 4 -48.55 -20.06 18.69
C CYS A 4 -47.20 -19.86 19.46
N PHE A 5 -47.17 -20.21 20.75
CA PHE A 5 -45.96 -20.10 21.57
C PHE A 5 -44.88 -21.11 21.15
N SER A 6 -45.30 -22.33 20.77
CA SER A 6 -44.35 -23.36 20.33
C SER A 6 -43.69 -23.03 18.99
N LEU A 7 -44.42 -22.38 18.05
CA LEU A 7 -43.89 -22.02 16.73
C LEU A 7 -42.86 -20.87 16.82
N THR A 8 -43.14 -19.88 17.63
CA THR A 8 -42.19 -18.75 17.86
C THR A 8 -40.91 -19.20 18.57
N LEU A 9 -41.00 -20.14 19.49
CA LEU A 9 -39.81 -20.68 20.20
C LEU A 9 -38.94 -21.49 19.26
N LEU A 10 -39.51 -22.26 18.35
CA LEU A 10 -38.76 -23.02 17.32
C LEU A 10 -38.09 -22.11 16.29
N LEU A 11 -38.71 -21.01 15.87
CA LEU A 11 -38.10 -20.04 14.96
C LEU A 11 -36.94 -19.30 15.59
N THR A 12 -37.02 -18.95 16.87
CA THR A 12 -35.92 -18.26 17.55
C THR A 12 -34.73 -19.17 17.82
N LEU A 13 -34.93 -20.46 18.09
CA LEU A 13 -33.82 -21.42 18.20
C LEU A 13 -33.11 -21.66 16.85
N ALA A 14 -33.86 -21.72 15.74
CA ALA A 14 -33.28 -21.88 14.42
C ALA A 14 -32.42 -20.67 13.97
N ALA A 15 -32.84 -19.45 14.33
CA ALA A 15 -32.09 -18.23 14.04
C ALA A 15 -30.79 -18.13 14.83
N ALA A 16 -30.75 -18.62 16.05
CA ALA A 16 -29.55 -18.64 16.89
C ALA A 16 -28.48 -19.63 16.40
N ALA A 17 -28.87 -20.71 15.73
CA ALA A 17 -27.96 -21.71 15.20
C ALA A 17 -27.17 -21.21 13.95
N CYS A 18 -27.68 -20.19 13.24
CA CYS A 18 -27.01 -19.63 12.07
C CYS A 18 -25.89 -18.61 12.40
N LEU A 19 -25.80 -18.13 13.64
CA LEU A 19 -24.85 -17.11 14.05
C LEU A 19 -23.52 -17.68 14.61
N GLY A 20 -23.41 -19.00 14.74
CA GLY A 20 -22.28 -19.69 15.36
C GLY A 20 -21.18 -20.18 14.42
N GLY A 21 -21.18 -19.80 13.17
CA GLY A 21 -20.09 -20.16 12.23
C GLY A 21 -18.81 -19.39 12.54
N SER A 22 -17.90 -19.99 13.34
CA SER A 22 -16.54 -19.47 13.46
C SER A 22 -15.83 -19.56 12.13
N ALA A 23 -15.59 -18.44 11.47
CA ALA A 23 -14.67 -18.39 10.32
C ALA A 23 -13.25 -18.69 10.84
N SER A 24 -12.78 -19.91 10.64
CA SER A 24 -11.40 -20.29 10.92
C SER A 24 -10.54 -19.97 9.71
N ALA A 25 -9.77 -18.90 9.79
CA ALA A 25 -8.72 -18.65 8.81
C ALA A 25 -7.54 -19.58 9.10
N ALA A 26 -7.21 -20.46 8.15
CA ALA A 26 -5.99 -21.27 8.25
C ALA A 26 -4.76 -20.38 7.95
N PRO A 27 -3.66 -20.53 8.69
CA PRO A 27 -2.44 -19.82 8.38
C PRO A 27 -1.92 -20.25 7.01
N ILE A 28 -1.65 -19.28 6.14
CA ILE A 28 -1.04 -19.51 4.84
C ILE A 28 0.46 -19.37 5.01
N SER A 29 1.21 -20.42 4.66
CA SER A 29 2.66 -20.31 4.55
C SER A 29 2.99 -19.66 3.22
N TYR A 30 3.64 -18.51 3.26
CA TYR A 30 4.11 -17.77 2.09
C TYR A 30 5.63 -17.62 2.13
N THR A 31 6.28 -18.03 1.05
CA THR A 31 7.70 -17.78 0.86
C THR A 31 7.87 -16.43 0.19
N LEU A 32 8.57 -15.51 0.84
CA LEU A 32 8.87 -14.21 0.25
C LEU A 32 9.77 -14.41 -0.98
N PRO A 33 9.58 -13.63 -2.06
CA PRO A 33 10.50 -13.62 -3.19
C PRO A 33 11.91 -13.22 -2.74
N ASP A 34 12.91 -13.88 -3.26
CA ASP A 34 14.32 -13.53 -3.00
C ASP A 34 14.74 -12.25 -3.77
N GLU A 35 13.96 -11.84 -4.75
CA GLU A 35 14.25 -10.66 -5.58
C GLU A 35 13.66 -9.41 -4.97
N THR A 36 14.52 -8.42 -4.73
CA THR A 36 14.14 -7.04 -4.38
C THR A 36 14.13 -6.20 -5.64
N ALA A 37 13.02 -5.50 -5.89
CA ALA A 37 12.98 -4.55 -7.00
C ALA A 37 14.06 -3.47 -6.83
N ALA A 38 14.77 -3.20 -7.91
CA ALA A 38 15.77 -2.15 -7.97
C ALA A 38 15.26 -0.93 -8.73
N PHE A 39 15.74 0.25 -8.33
CA PHE A 39 15.54 1.46 -9.12
C PHE A 39 16.27 1.34 -10.47
N LYS A 40 15.67 1.86 -11.53
CA LYS A 40 16.27 1.86 -12.86
C LYS A 40 17.49 2.76 -12.91
N PRO A 41 18.51 2.46 -13.74
CA PRO A 41 19.65 3.35 -13.94
C PRO A 41 19.22 4.72 -14.49
N GLY A 42 19.83 5.78 -13.99
CA GLY A 42 19.57 7.15 -14.46
C GLY A 42 20.34 8.19 -13.64
N PRO A 43 20.36 9.45 -14.11
CA PRO A 43 20.93 10.55 -13.34
C PRO A 43 20.27 10.68 -11.98
N ASN A 44 21.04 11.01 -10.94
CA ASN A 44 20.55 11.15 -9.55
C ASN A 44 20.04 9.84 -8.89
N LEU A 45 20.29 8.66 -9.47
CA LEU A 45 19.89 7.39 -8.89
C LEU A 45 20.35 7.23 -7.43
N GLU A 46 21.59 7.57 -7.15
CA GLU A 46 22.16 7.46 -5.80
C GLU A 46 21.40 8.31 -4.78
N VAL A 47 21.01 9.54 -5.17
CA VAL A 47 20.21 10.42 -4.32
C VAL A 47 18.85 9.77 -4.00
N VAL A 48 18.21 9.18 -5.00
CA VAL A 48 16.92 8.49 -4.81
C VAL A 48 17.08 7.26 -3.92
N GLN A 49 18.10 6.45 -4.15
CA GLN A 49 18.36 5.27 -3.31
C GLN A 49 18.58 5.66 -1.85
N ASN A 50 19.42 6.66 -1.60
CA ASN A 50 19.75 7.10 -0.24
C ASN A 50 18.54 7.67 0.52
N ASN A 51 17.60 8.30 -0.17
CA ASN A 51 16.45 8.92 0.46
C ASN A 51 15.19 8.02 0.52
N CYS A 52 15.02 7.09 -0.42
CA CYS A 52 13.75 6.36 -0.55
C CYS A 52 13.79 4.94 0.03
N THR A 53 14.92 4.23 -0.05
CA THR A 53 14.99 2.80 0.31
C THR A 53 14.94 2.53 1.82
N ALA A 54 15.07 3.56 2.64
CA ALA A 54 14.97 3.41 4.09
C ALA A 54 13.56 3.04 4.58
N CYS A 55 12.51 3.35 3.80
CA CYS A 55 11.13 3.20 4.22
C CYS A 55 10.33 2.20 3.37
N HIS A 56 10.64 2.06 2.09
CA HIS A 56 9.93 1.15 1.17
C HIS A 56 10.80 0.71 -0.01
N SER A 57 10.37 -0.33 -0.72
CA SER A 57 11.08 -0.85 -1.88
C SER A 57 10.82 0.00 -3.14
N ALA A 58 11.66 -0.19 -4.17
CA ALA A 58 11.47 0.44 -5.48
C ALA A 58 10.17 0.04 -6.18
N ASP A 59 9.54 -1.08 -5.77
CA ASP A 59 8.23 -1.51 -6.31
C ASP A 59 7.17 -0.45 -6.11
N TYR A 60 7.16 0.21 -4.95
CA TYR A 60 6.21 1.27 -4.68
C TYR A 60 6.26 2.38 -5.72
N VAL A 61 7.46 2.76 -6.16
CA VAL A 61 7.65 3.74 -7.24
C VAL A 61 7.27 3.16 -8.59
N SER A 62 7.66 1.91 -8.86
CA SER A 62 7.41 1.25 -10.15
C SER A 62 5.94 1.00 -10.44
N THR A 63 5.09 0.94 -9.42
CA THR A 63 3.64 0.71 -9.53
C THR A 63 2.81 1.99 -9.59
N GLN A 64 3.43 3.17 -9.47
CA GLN A 64 2.73 4.45 -9.57
C GLN A 64 2.18 4.70 -10.99
N PRO A 65 1.14 5.55 -11.15
CA PRO A 65 0.57 5.89 -12.44
C PRO A 65 1.62 6.43 -13.41
N ARG A 66 1.47 6.09 -14.69
CA ARG A 66 2.40 6.46 -15.76
C ARG A 66 1.73 7.27 -16.86
N GLY A 67 2.54 7.99 -17.61
CA GLY A 67 2.09 8.76 -18.76
C GLY A 67 2.36 10.26 -18.62
N PRO A 68 2.04 11.06 -19.65
CA PRO A 68 2.40 12.48 -19.70
C PRO A 68 1.85 13.33 -18.54
N LYS A 69 0.74 12.89 -17.93
CA LYS A 69 0.12 13.58 -16.78
C LYS A 69 0.83 13.31 -15.45
N PHE A 70 1.66 12.27 -15.39
CA PHE A 70 2.27 11.80 -14.16
C PHE A 70 3.80 11.98 -14.24
N LYS A 71 4.22 13.22 -14.47
CA LYS A 71 5.62 13.61 -14.59
C LYS A 71 6.01 14.56 -13.46
N GLN A 72 6.57 15.72 -13.77
CA GLN A 72 7.17 16.63 -12.79
C GLN A 72 6.23 16.99 -11.64
N ASP A 73 5.03 17.49 -11.95
CA ASP A 73 4.08 17.95 -10.92
C ASP A 73 3.57 16.80 -10.04
N PHE A 74 3.34 15.63 -10.64
CA PHE A 74 2.95 14.44 -9.91
C PHE A 74 4.04 14.01 -8.92
N TRP A 75 5.28 13.86 -9.40
CA TRP A 75 6.37 13.44 -8.54
C TRP A 75 6.74 14.49 -7.50
N GLN A 76 6.62 15.77 -7.84
CA GLN A 76 6.78 16.85 -6.86
C GLN A 76 5.74 16.73 -5.72
N ALA A 77 4.48 16.44 -6.06
CA ALA A 77 3.43 16.24 -5.06
C ALA A 77 3.69 15.01 -4.20
N GLU A 78 4.13 13.89 -4.80
CA GLU A 78 4.44 12.67 -4.08
C GLU A 78 5.62 12.85 -3.12
N VAL A 79 6.72 13.46 -3.55
CA VAL A 79 7.87 13.75 -2.69
C VAL A 79 7.49 14.71 -1.56
N THR A 80 6.69 15.73 -1.87
CA THR A 80 6.17 16.65 -0.85
C THR A 80 5.32 15.92 0.18
N LYS A 81 4.49 14.99 -0.26
CA LYS A 81 3.68 14.16 0.64
C LYS A 81 4.56 13.29 1.54
N MET A 82 5.63 12.68 1.03
CA MET A 82 6.58 11.91 1.85
C MET A 82 7.16 12.78 2.97
N ILE A 83 7.56 14.00 2.66
CA ILE A 83 8.13 14.93 3.64
C ILE A 83 7.07 15.42 4.64
N LYS A 84 5.97 15.98 4.15
CA LYS A 84 5.01 16.72 4.98
C LYS A 84 4.03 15.82 5.74
N VAL A 85 3.66 14.68 5.18
CA VAL A 85 2.67 13.78 5.78
C VAL A 85 3.32 12.61 6.51
N TYR A 86 4.36 12.04 5.92
CA TYR A 86 5.03 10.86 6.49
C TYR A 86 6.34 11.17 7.21
N GLY A 87 6.80 12.41 7.19
CA GLY A 87 7.99 12.83 7.93
C GLY A 87 9.30 12.28 7.37
N ALA A 88 9.36 11.99 6.06
CA ALA A 88 10.58 11.51 5.43
C ALA A 88 11.70 12.54 5.58
N PRO A 89 12.89 12.15 6.05
CA PRO A 89 14.00 13.06 6.31
C PRO A 89 14.78 13.36 5.00
N ILE A 90 14.10 13.99 4.05
CA ILE A 90 14.67 14.37 2.75
C ILE A 90 15.10 15.84 2.83
N ASP A 91 16.36 16.09 2.52
CA ASP A 91 16.90 17.46 2.44
C ASP A 91 16.29 18.24 1.27
N ASP A 92 15.98 19.51 1.49
CA ASP A 92 15.43 20.39 0.44
C ASP A 92 16.32 20.44 -0.82
N ALA A 93 17.64 20.32 -0.65
CA ALA A 93 18.62 20.30 -1.76
C ALA A 93 18.50 19.03 -2.64
N ASP A 94 17.90 17.98 -2.14
CA ASP A 94 17.74 16.71 -2.86
C ASP A 94 16.36 16.56 -3.53
N VAL A 95 15.36 17.33 -3.09
CA VAL A 95 14.00 17.26 -3.63
C VAL A 95 13.98 17.39 -5.14
N GLY A 96 14.62 18.41 -5.70
CA GLY A 96 14.67 18.63 -7.16
C GLY A 96 15.33 17.46 -7.91
N LYS A 97 16.43 16.93 -7.40
CA LYS A 97 17.15 15.80 -8.00
C LYS A 97 16.30 14.52 -7.99
N ILE A 98 15.57 14.29 -6.90
CA ILE A 98 14.67 13.14 -6.77
C ILE A 98 13.52 13.27 -7.78
N VAL A 99 12.89 14.42 -7.83
CA VAL A 99 11.77 14.69 -8.76
C VAL A 99 12.21 14.55 -10.22
N ASP A 100 13.36 15.12 -10.58
CA ASP A 100 13.92 15.03 -11.92
C ASP A 100 14.20 13.57 -12.33
N TYR A 101 14.79 12.78 -11.43
CA TYR A 101 15.01 11.35 -11.68
C TYR A 101 13.70 10.60 -11.89
N LEU A 102 12.73 10.79 -10.99
CA LEU A 102 11.44 10.09 -11.06
C LEU A 102 10.66 10.46 -12.33
N ALA A 103 10.60 11.73 -12.66
CA ALA A 103 9.92 12.22 -13.86
C ALA A 103 10.58 11.76 -15.17
N ALA A 104 11.90 11.57 -15.18
CA ALA A 104 12.62 11.09 -16.36
C ALA A 104 12.52 9.56 -16.52
N THR A 105 12.41 8.82 -15.40
CA THR A 105 12.60 7.37 -15.37
C THR A 105 11.27 6.60 -15.32
N TYR A 106 10.24 7.17 -14.72
CA TYR A 106 8.92 6.58 -14.49
C TYR A 106 7.79 7.47 -15.01
#